data_76510f4adc43d5929eb4c6205e58acc3
#
_entry.id   76510f4adc43d5929eb4c6205e58acc3
#
_cell.length_a   1.000
_cell.length_b   1.000
_cell.length_c   1.000
_cell.angle_alpha   90.00
_cell.angle_beta   90.00
_cell.angle_gamma   90.00
#
_symmetry.space_group_name_H-M   'P 1'
#
loop_
_entity.id
_entity.type
_entity.pdbx_description
1 polymer ?
#
loop_
_entity_poly.entity_id
_entity_poly.type
_entity_poly.pdbx_seq_one_letter_code
_entity_poly.pdbx_strand_id
1 'polypeptide(L)'
;MYGLIGKMTATPGNRGDLAAALLEGLNDMPGCLSYIVAEDPGNADALWITEVWDSPDSHQASLALPQVQAAIARARPVIAGFSDRQETRPIGGVGLTD
;
A
#
# COMPACT_ATOMS: atom_id res chain seq x y z
N MET A 1 -11.26 -3.32 12.82
CA MET A 1 -10.15 -3.20 11.86
C MET A 1 -10.51 -2.23 10.74
N TYR A 2 -9.52 -1.64 10.13
CA TYR A 2 -9.68 -0.68 9.04
C TYR A 2 -8.95 -1.20 7.81
N GLY A 3 -9.62 -1.27 6.67
CA GLY A 3 -9.05 -1.80 5.44
C GLY A 3 -9.05 -0.79 4.31
N LEU A 4 -8.05 -0.88 3.46
CA LEU A 4 -7.94 -0.10 2.22
C LEU A 4 -7.57 -1.01 1.08
N ILE A 5 -8.23 -0.81 -0.05
CA ILE A 5 -7.89 -1.44 -1.31
C ILE A 5 -7.74 -0.32 -2.33
N GLY A 6 -6.70 -0.39 -3.13
CA GLY A 6 -6.49 0.61 -4.17
C GLY A 6 -5.62 0.10 -5.29
N LYS A 7 -5.76 0.72 -6.45
CA LYS A 7 -4.95 0.43 -7.62
C LYS A 7 -4.01 1.60 -7.87
N MET A 8 -2.75 1.28 -8.07
CA MET A 8 -1.73 2.27 -8.35
C MET A 8 -1.11 1.94 -9.71
N THR A 9 -1.10 2.88 -10.62
CA THR A 9 -0.55 2.68 -11.96
C THR A 9 0.80 3.39 -12.04
N ALA A 10 1.82 2.64 -12.44
CA ALA A 10 3.16 3.18 -12.66
C ALA A 10 3.24 3.85 -14.03
N THR A 11 4.22 4.74 -14.19
CA THR A 11 4.62 5.20 -15.51
C THR A 11 5.08 3.99 -16.35
N PRO A 12 4.93 4.02 -17.68
CA PRO A 12 5.19 2.85 -18.52
C PRO A 12 6.55 2.21 -18.26
N GLY A 13 6.53 0.90 -18.00
CA GLY A 13 7.74 0.11 -17.77
C GLY A 13 8.32 0.21 -16.34
N ASN A 14 7.72 1.00 -15.44
CA ASN A 14 8.29 1.27 -14.12
C ASN A 14 7.55 0.59 -12.96
N ARG A 15 6.68 -0.39 -13.26
CA ARG A 15 5.94 -1.10 -12.21
C ARG A 15 6.86 -1.77 -11.19
N GLY A 16 7.96 -2.37 -11.64
CA GLY A 16 8.93 -3.01 -10.75
C GLY A 16 9.60 -2.03 -9.80
N ASP A 17 9.95 -0.84 -10.29
CA ASP A 17 10.55 0.20 -9.47
C ASP A 17 9.55 0.74 -8.44
N LEU A 18 8.29 0.89 -8.86
CA LEU A 18 7.23 1.33 -7.95
C LEU A 18 6.99 0.30 -6.84
N ALA A 19 6.90 -0.98 -7.21
CA ALA A 19 6.73 -2.06 -6.23
C ALA A 19 7.89 -2.09 -5.23
N ALA A 20 9.13 -1.97 -5.71
CA ALA A 20 10.30 -1.96 -4.84
C ALA A 20 10.27 -0.78 -3.86
N ALA A 21 9.88 0.40 -4.32
CA ALA A 21 9.77 1.59 -3.46
C ALA A 21 8.71 1.38 -2.37
N LEU A 22 7.56 0.83 -2.72
CA LEU A 22 6.49 0.57 -1.75
C LEU A 22 6.92 -0.46 -0.70
N LEU A 23 7.51 -1.58 -1.13
CA LEU A 23 7.92 -2.65 -0.23
C LEU A 23 9.02 -2.22 0.74
N GLU A 24 9.89 -1.31 0.33
CA GLU A 24 10.98 -0.81 1.16
C GLU A 24 10.49 -0.07 2.40
N GLY A 25 9.32 0.57 2.33
CA GLY A 25 8.74 1.33 3.43
C GLY A 25 7.94 0.52 4.43
N LEU A 26 7.81 -0.81 4.25
CA LEU A 26 6.91 -1.66 5.04
C LEU A 26 7.57 -2.21 6.33
N ASN A 27 8.36 -1.40 7.02
CA ASN A 27 9.03 -1.80 8.26
C ASN A 27 8.48 -1.02 9.44
N ASP A 28 8.27 -1.72 10.56
CA ASP A 28 7.96 -1.09 11.83
C ASP A 28 6.82 -0.06 11.74
N MET A 29 5.69 -0.49 11.17
CA MET A 29 4.49 0.32 11.09
C MET A 29 3.50 -0.10 12.17
N PRO A 30 3.42 0.63 13.30
CA PRO A 30 2.52 0.26 14.40
C PRO A 30 1.06 0.19 13.95
N GLY A 31 0.39 -0.90 14.31
CA GLY A 31 -1.01 -1.11 13.99
C GLY A 31 -1.27 -1.69 12.60
N CYS A 32 -0.24 -1.88 11.77
CA CYS A 32 -0.39 -2.53 10.47
C CYS A 32 -0.50 -4.05 10.66
N LEU A 33 -1.65 -4.62 10.31
CA LEU A 33 -1.90 -6.05 10.44
C LEU A 33 -1.56 -6.80 9.15
N SER A 34 -1.73 -6.15 7.99
CA SER A 34 -1.42 -6.72 6.68
C SER A 34 -1.21 -5.60 5.68
N TYR A 35 -0.26 -5.80 4.79
CA TYR A 35 0.00 -4.88 3.68
C TYR A 35 0.53 -5.70 2.51
N ILE A 36 -0.24 -5.75 1.43
CA ILE A 36 0.08 -6.59 0.28
C ILE A 36 0.21 -5.72 -0.96
N VAL A 37 1.32 -5.87 -1.66
CA VAL A 37 1.56 -5.26 -2.97
C VAL A 37 1.51 -6.38 -4.00
N ALA A 38 0.54 -6.33 -4.92
CA ALA A 38 0.33 -7.39 -5.90
C ALA A 38 0.31 -6.81 -7.30
N GLU A 39 0.88 -7.55 -8.25
CA GLU A 39 0.81 -7.17 -9.65
C GLU A 39 -0.57 -7.48 -10.22
N ASP A 40 -1.12 -6.55 -11.01
CA ASP A 40 -2.33 -6.80 -11.79
C ASP A 40 -1.95 -7.68 -12.98
N PRO A 41 -2.49 -8.90 -13.09
CA PRO A 41 -2.11 -9.80 -14.20
C PRO A 41 -2.60 -9.31 -15.57
N GLY A 42 -3.56 -8.40 -15.60
CA GLY A 42 -4.14 -7.86 -16.84
C GLY A 42 -3.58 -6.49 -17.24
N ASN A 43 -2.68 -5.89 -16.42
CA ASN A 43 -2.14 -4.57 -16.73
C ASN A 43 -0.68 -4.51 -16.27
N ALA A 44 0.23 -4.43 -17.24
CA ALA A 44 1.67 -4.49 -16.99
C ALA A 44 2.21 -3.34 -16.13
N ASP A 45 1.46 -2.25 -15.99
CA ASP A 45 1.88 -1.07 -15.23
C ASP A 45 1.12 -0.90 -13.91
N ALA A 46 0.20 -1.80 -13.57
CA ALA A 46 -0.66 -1.63 -12.40
C ALA A 46 -0.30 -2.57 -11.26
N LEU A 47 -0.44 -2.02 -10.04
CA LEU A 47 -0.33 -2.74 -8.78
C LEU A 47 -1.62 -2.60 -8.00
N TRP A 48 -2.04 -3.66 -7.31
CA TRP A 48 -3.10 -3.63 -6.33
C TRP A 48 -2.49 -3.60 -4.94
N ILE A 49 -2.94 -2.65 -4.13
CA ILE A 49 -2.48 -2.49 -2.75
C ILE A 49 -3.64 -2.83 -1.84
N THR A 50 -3.42 -3.78 -0.93
CA THR A 50 -4.42 -4.18 0.06
C THR A 50 -3.82 -4.03 1.45
N GLU A 51 -4.47 -3.22 2.29
CA GLU A 51 -3.98 -2.90 3.63
C GLU A 51 -5.05 -3.23 4.66
N VAL A 52 -4.61 -3.74 5.81
CA VAL A 52 -5.47 -3.89 6.99
C VAL A 52 -4.73 -3.32 8.19
N TRP A 53 -5.41 -2.44 8.90
CA TRP A 53 -4.91 -1.74 10.09
C TRP A 53 -5.83 -2.00 11.28
N ASP A 54 -5.28 -1.87 12.48
CA ASP A 54 -6.10 -1.99 13.71
C ASP A 54 -7.10 -0.83 13.81
N SER A 55 -6.77 0.34 13.28
CA SER A 55 -7.63 1.52 13.31
C SER A 55 -7.27 2.49 12.18
N PRO A 56 -8.19 3.40 11.81
CA PRO A 56 -7.86 4.48 10.87
C PRO A 56 -6.74 5.39 11.39
N ASP A 57 -6.66 5.59 12.71
CA ASP A 57 -5.64 6.46 13.31
C ASP A 57 -4.24 5.88 13.12
N SER A 58 -4.07 4.57 13.22
CA SER A 58 -2.79 3.90 12.99
C SER A 58 -2.35 4.07 11.54
N HIS A 59 -3.28 3.92 10.58
CA HIS A 59 -2.98 4.19 9.16
C HIS A 59 -2.53 5.64 8.97
N GLN A 60 -3.28 6.59 9.53
CA GLN A 60 -2.94 8.01 9.40
C GLN A 60 -1.57 8.32 10.00
N ALA A 61 -1.27 7.76 11.17
CA ALA A 61 0.01 7.94 11.84
C ALA A 61 1.18 7.38 11.02
N SER A 62 0.96 6.29 10.27
CA SER A 62 2.01 5.68 9.45
C SER A 62 2.55 6.64 8.39
N LEU A 63 1.72 7.56 7.91
CA LEU A 63 2.11 8.51 6.87
C LEU A 63 3.16 9.51 7.35
N ALA A 64 3.36 9.64 8.66
CA ALA A 64 4.38 10.50 9.24
C ALA A 64 5.69 9.77 9.56
N LEU A 65 5.74 8.44 9.40
CA LEU A 65 6.95 7.66 9.68
C LEU A 65 8.05 7.98 8.65
N PRO A 66 9.31 8.13 9.08
CA PRO A 66 10.40 8.47 8.16
C PRO A 66 10.58 7.48 7.02
N GLN A 67 10.46 6.17 7.28
CA GLN A 67 10.59 5.15 6.24
C GLN A 67 9.45 5.20 5.23
N VAL A 68 8.23 5.55 5.68
CA VAL A 68 7.08 5.70 4.79
C VAL A 68 7.23 6.95 3.94
N GLN A 69 7.67 8.06 4.53
CA GLN A 69 7.92 9.30 3.81
C GLN A 69 9.01 9.13 2.74
N ALA A 70 10.08 8.39 3.07
CA ALA A 70 11.15 8.08 2.12
C ALA A 70 10.62 7.21 0.96
N ALA A 71 9.78 6.23 1.26
CA ALA A 71 9.17 5.37 0.25
C ALA A 71 8.26 6.18 -0.68
N ILE A 72 7.44 7.07 -0.14
CA ILE A 72 6.56 7.95 -0.91
C ILE A 72 7.38 8.86 -1.84
N ALA A 73 8.45 9.46 -1.33
CA ALA A 73 9.32 10.33 -2.12
C ALA A 73 9.98 9.57 -3.28
N ARG A 74 10.40 8.32 -3.02
CA ARG A 74 11.02 7.47 -4.06
C ARG A 74 9.99 7.01 -5.08
N ALA A 75 8.76 6.71 -4.67
CA ALA A 75 7.71 6.21 -5.54
C ALA A 75 7.13 7.31 -6.44
N ARG A 76 7.05 8.54 -5.93
CA ARG A 76 6.33 9.64 -6.61
C ARG A 76 6.70 9.82 -8.08
N PRO A 77 7.99 9.81 -8.49
CA PRO A 77 8.36 10.00 -9.90
C PRO A 77 7.86 8.91 -10.84
N VAL A 78 7.53 7.72 -10.31
CA VAL A 78 7.09 6.58 -11.13
C VAL A 78 5.60 6.27 -10.97
N ILE A 79 4.84 7.13 -10.30
CA ILE A 79 3.39 6.99 -10.19
C ILE A 79 2.73 7.79 -11.31
N ALA A 80 1.91 7.11 -12.14
CA ALA A 80 1.09 7.76 -13.15
C ALA A 80 -0.31 8.07 -12.65
N GLY A 81 -0.85 7.27 -11.72
CA GLY A 81 -2.18 7.53 -11.18
C GLY A 81 -2.63 6.54 -10.12
N PHE A 82 -3.75 6.89 -9.52
CA PHE A 82 -4.44 6.08 -8.52
C PHE A 82 -5.87 5.87 -8.96
N SER A 83 -6.44 4.70 -8.69
CA SER A 83 -7.82 4.40 -9.00
C SER A 83 -8.38 3.32 -8.09
N ASP A 84 -9.69 3.09 -8.18
CA ASP A 84 -10.38 1.98 -7.50
C ASP A 84 -10.14 1.95 -5.99
N ARG A 85 -10.02 3.12 -5.36
CA ARG A 85 -9.81 3.21 -3.92
C ARG A 85 -11.10 2.86 -3.18
N GLN A 86 -11.00 1.89 -2.26
CA GLN A 86 -12.13 1.44 -1.46
C GLN A 86 -11.71 1.29 -0.01
N GLU A 87 -12.48 1.87 0.89
CA GLU A 87 -12.35 1.59 2.32
C GLU A 87 -13.21 0.37 2.66
N THR A 88 -12.70 -0.49 3.52
CA THR A 88 -13.41 -1.67 3.99
C THR A 88 -13.36 -1.75 5.51
N ARG A 89 -14.18 -2.62 6.07
CA ARG A 89 -14.15 -2.94 7.50
C ARG A 89 -13.89 -4.43 7.64
N PRO A 90 -12.61 -4.85 7.71
CA PRO A 90 -12.30 -6.26 7.91
C PRO A 90 -12.89 -6.78 9.23
N ILE A 91 -13.44 -7.98 9.18
CA ILE A 91 -14.02 -8.63 10.36
C ILE A 91 -13.22 -9.84 10.80
N GLY A 92 -12.25 -10.27 10.00
CA GLY A 92 -11.37 -11.39 10.27
C GLY A 92 -10.68 -11.86 9.01
N GLY A 93 -9.81 -12.83 9.14
CA GLY A 93 -9.09 -13.42 8.02
C GLY A 93 -7.86 -14.18 8.50
N VAL A 94 -7.35 -15.05 7.65
CA VAL A 94 -6.14 -15.81 7.94
C VAL A 94 -4.96 -14.83 8.00
N GLY A 95 -4.16 -14.92 9.06
CA GLY A 95 -3.01 -14.05 9.28
C GLY A 95 -3.32 -12.72 9.95
N LEU A 96 -4.59 -12.38 10.11
CA LEU A 96 -4.99 -11.14 10.78
C LEU A 96 -5.09 -11.37 12.29
N THR A 97 -4.29 -10.62 13.03
CA THR A 97 -4.34 -10.59 14.49
C THR A 97 -4.38 -9.15 14.95
N ASP A 98 -5.26 -8.85 15.88
CA ASP A 98 -5.39 -7.53 16.47
C ASP A 98 -4.97 -7.47 17.92
#